data_6ba79a4e6a1b11672345c7e6e6830103
#
_entry.id   6ba79a4e6a1b11672345c7e6e6830103
#
_cell.length_a   1.000
_cell.length_b   1.000
_cell.length_c   1.000
_cell.angle_alpha   90.00
_cell.angle_beta   90.00
_cell.angle_gamma   90.00
#
_symmetry.space_group_name_H-M   'P 1'
#
loop_
_entity.id
_entity.type
_entity.pdbx_description
1 polymer ?
#
loop_
_entity_poly.entity_id
_entity_poly.type
_entity_poly.pdbx_seq_one_letter_code
_entity_poly.pdbx_strand_id
1 'polypeptide(L)'
;RDVLGSRGLGDVYKRQADVFVSPADKESLIAVLRKAAAEGLPVTLIGGGSNCLISDKGIRGVTICTSRIKPEITCFETWITAYGGVGTGTVARFAQKNSLTGFEWAVGIPGTLCGAAFMNANGYGSKMRNVVEEVYAVSIDGEIDKVYGWDDLHYGESDSVFMHNGDVIYGVKLHLAMGDSEKIKAEMDDHQQS
;
A
#
# COMPACT_ATOMS: atom_id res chain seq x y z
N ARG A 1 -16.86 1.86 19.86
CA ARG A 1 -16.09 1.24 20.97
C ARG A 1 -14.63 1.21 20.55
N ASP A 2 -13.82 1.97 21.28
CA ASP A 2 -12.37 2.05 21.09
C ASP A 2 -11.73 0.67 21.26
N VAL A 3 -10.95 0.26 20.27
CA VAL A 3 -9.94 -0.77 20.45
C VAL A 3 -8.59 -0.05 20.53
N LEU A 4 -8.20 0.29 21.74
CA LEU A 4 -6.89 0.81 22.09
C LEU A 4 -5.83 -0.27 21.87
N GLY A 5 -4.77 0.06 21.13
CA GLY A 5 -3.56 -0.74 21.11
C GLY A 5 -2.63 -0.48 19.95
N SER A 6 -2.02 0.68 19.89
CA SER A 6 -0.63 0.91 19.45
C SER A 6 -0.35 2.42 19.44
N ARG A 7 0.57 2.84 20.30
CA ARG A 7 1.07 4.24 20.33
C ARG A 7 1.98 4.44 19.12
N GLY A 8 1.47 5.10 18.10
CA GLY A 8 2.20 5.47 16.89
C GLY A 8 1.46 6.59 16.15
N LEU A 9 2.01 7.08 15.06
CA LEU A 9 1.45 8.12 14.17
C LEU A 9 -0.07 7.95 13.92
N GLY A 10 -0.59 6.72 13.94
CA GLY A 10 -2.02 6.43 13.80
C GLY A 10 -2.94 7.07 14.84
N ASP A 11 -2.45 7.42 16.04
CA ASP A 11 -3.27 8.06 17.08
C ASP A 11 -3.45 9.56 16.81
N VAL A 12 -2.55 10.21 16.09
CA VAL A 12 -2.67 11.62 15.70
C VAL A 12 -3.77 11.78 14.65
N TYR A 13 -3.81 10.90 13.65
CA TYR A 13 -4.83 10.92 12.59
C TYR A 13 -6.24 10.65 13.11
N LYS A 14 -6.40 9.76 14.08
CA LYS A 14 -7.70 9.46 14.71
C LYS A 14 -8.33 10.67 15.39
N ARG A 15 -7.52 11.60 15.90
CA ARG A 15 -8.01 12.79 16.62
C ARG A 15 -8.41 13.92 15.70
N GLN A 16 -7.99 13.86 14.41
CA GLN A 16 -8.18 14.93 13.44
C GLN A 16 -9.21 14.60 12.36
N ALA A 17 -9.74 13.37 12.30
CA ALA A 17 -10.74 12.93 11.35
C ALA A 17 -12.16 13.01 11.92
N ASP A 18 -13.15 13.43 11.12
CA ASP A 18 -14.56 13.40 11.53
C ASP A 18 -15.01 11.95 11.80
N VAL A 19 -14.70 11.04 10.88
CA VAL A 19 -14.91 9.59 11.02
C VAL A 19 -13.63 8.87 10.60
N PHE A 20 -13.09 8.05 11.49
CA PHE A 20 -11.91 7.23 11.19
C PHE A 20 -12.27 5.74 11.20
N VAL A 21 -12.01 5.05 10.09
CA VAL A 21 -12.34 3.63 9.90
C VAL A 21 -11.09 2.85 9.52
N SER A 22 -10.92 1.67 10.12
CA SER A 22 -9.87 0.71 9.77
C SER A 22 -10.54 -0.60 9.36
N PRO A 23 -10.81 -0.84 8.08
CA PRO A 23 -11.37 -2.10 7.61
C PRO A 23 -10.44 -3.27 7.94
N ALA A 24 -11.02 -4.42 8.28
CA ALA A 24 -10.26 -5.63 8.59
C ALA A 24 -9.91 -6.45 7.33
N ASP A 25 -10.74 -6.33 6.30
CA ASP A 25 -10.67 -7.10 5.06
C ASP A 25 -11.21 -6.27 3.87
N LYS A 26 -11.17 -6.86 2.67
CA LYS A 26 -11.66 -6.25 1.44
C LYS A 26 -13.17 -5.98 1.49
N GLU A 27 -13.92 -6.91 2.04
CA GLU A 27 -15.38 -6.85 2.13
C GLU A 27 -15.81 -5.67 3.00
N SER A 28 -15.18 -5.48 4.14
CA SER A 28 -15.42 -4.33 5.02
C SER A 28 -14.95 -3.01 4.42
N LEU A 29 -13.86 -3.01 3.63
CA LEU A 29 -13.44 -1.84 2.86
C LEU A 29 -14.53 -1.43 1.86
N ILE A 30 -15.03 -2.36 1.06
CA ILE A 30 -16.09 -2.14 0.07
C ILE A 30 -17.35 -1.61 0.76
N ALA A 31 -17.75 -2.22 1.89
CA ALA A 31 -18.93 -1.78 2.63
C ALA A 31 -18.82 -0.32 3.13
N VAL A 32 -17.65 0.09 3.59
CA VAL A 32 -17.40 1.48 4.02
C VAL A 32 -17.44 2.43 2.83
N LEU A 33 -16.84 2.07 1.70
CA LEU A 33 -16.87 2.90 0.48
C LEU A 33 -18.29 3.11 -0.03
N ARG A 34 -19.08 2.04 -0.15
CA ARG A 34 -20.49 2.11 -0.55
C ARG A 34 -21.32 2.99 0.38
N LYS A 35 -21.11 2.85 1.68
CA LYS A 35 -21.82 3.68 2.66
C LYS A 35 -21.44 5.15 2.53
N ALA A 36 -20.16 5.46 2.39
CA ALA A 36 -19.70 6.83 2.20
C ALA A 36 -20.27 7.45 0.92
N ALA A 37 -20.28 6.70 -0.19
CA ALA A 37 -20.85 7.13 -1.46
C ALA A 37 -22.37 7.38 -1.35
N ALA A 38 -23.11 6.47 -0.72
CA ALA A 38 -24.56 6.61 -0.52
C ALA A 38 -24.95 7.84 0.33
N GLU A 39 -24.07 8.23 1.26
CA GLU A 39 -24.26 9.41 2.13
C GLU A 39 -23.61 10.69 1.57
N GLY A 40 -22.97 10.62 0.39
CA GLY A 40 -22.27 11.75 -0.23
C GLY A 40 -21.10 12.28 0.59
N LEU A 41 -20.46 11.42 1.41
CA LEU A 41 -19.34 11.81 2.27
C LEU A 41 -18.02 11.76 1.50
N PRO A 42 -17.15 12.77 1.63
CA PRO A 42 -15.81 12.71 1.07
C PRO A 42 -14.98 11.61 1.76
N VAL A 43 -14.20 10.88 0.97
CA VAL A 43 -13.33 9.82 1.45
C VAL A 43 -11.86 10.23 1.32
N THR A 44 -11.10 10.04 2.39
CA THR A 44 -9.65 10.16 2.40
C THR A 44 -9.02 8.81 2.74
N LEU A 45 -8.08 8.37 1.93
CA LEU A 45 -7.38 7.09 2.12
C LEU A 45 -6.02 7.32 2.77
N ILE A 46 -5.70 6.50 3.75
CA ILE A 46 -4.39 6.48 4.41
C ILE A 46 -3.91 5.03 4.46
N GLY A 47 -2.72 4.78 3.91
CA GLY A 47 -2.00 3.51 4.08
C GLY A 47 -1.34 3.44 5.47
N GLY A 48 0.00 3.28 5.50
CA GLY A 48 0.78 3.33 6.75
C GLY A 48 0.92 4.73 7.36
N GLY A 49 0.50 5.78 6.66
CA GLY A 49 0.60 7.17 7.13
C GLY A 49 2.03 7.74 7.09
N SER A 50 2.99 7.05 6.50
CA SER A 50 4.40 7.44 6.50
C SER A 50 4.73 8.65 5.61
N ASN A 51 3.85 8.97 4.66
CA ASN A 51 4.01 10.09 3.73
C ASN A 51 2.77 11.00 3.71
N CYS A 52 2.14 11.21 4.85
CA CYS A 52 0.97 12.07 4.98
C CYS A 52 1.25 13.24 5.91
N LEU A 53 0.96 14.45 5.44
CA LEU A 53 0.91 15.66 6.25
C LEU A 53 -0.56 16.09 6.37
N ILE A 54 -1.08 16.12 7.60
CA ILE A 54 -2.47 16.47 7.87
C ILE A 54 -2.51 17.86 8.51
N SER A 55 -3.38 18.73 7.95
CA SER A 55 -3.64 20.06 8.50
C SER A 55 -4.23 20.00 9.91
N ASP A 56 -3.92 20.99 10.74
CA ASP A 56 -4.52 21.16 12.07
C ASP A 56 -6.05 21.30 12.04
N LYS A 57 -6.62 21.66 10.89
CA LYS A 57 -8.08 21.71 10.68
C LYS A 57 -8.73 20.32 10.58
N GLY A 58 -7.90 19.27 10.50
CA GLY A 58 -8.34 17.90 10.38
C GLY A 58 -8.84 17.50 8.99
N ILE A 59 -9.36 16.29 8.90
CA ILE A 59 -9.89 15.67 7.66
C ILE A 59 -11.41 15.59 7.79
N ARG A 60 -12.11 16.19 6.83
CA ARG A 60 -13.58 16.12 6.78
C ARG A 60 -14.03 14.85 6.09
N GLY A 61 -15.17 14.31 6.56
CA GLY A 61 -15.75 13.07 6.03
C GLY A 61 -15.15 11.80 6.61
N VAL A 62 -14.99 10.78 5.78
CA VAL A 62 -14.52 9.44 6.20
C VAL A 62 -13.05 9.26 5.85
N THR A 63 -12.22 9.05 6.87
CA THR A 63 -10.82 8.64 6.70
C THR A 63 -10.71 7.13 6.85
N ILE A 64 -10.26 6.45 5.79
CA ILE A 64 -10.10 4.99 5.75
C ILE A 64 -8.61 4.65 5.84
N CYS A 65 -8.23 3.91 6.89
CA CYS A 65 -6.87 3.41 7.09
C CYS A 65 -6.77 1.96 6.59
N THR A 66 -6.09 1.76 5.46
CA THR A 66 -5.97 0.44 4.82
C THR A 66 -4.85 -0.43 5.40
N SER A 67 -3.98 0.12 6.26
CA SER A 67 -2.84 -0.62 6.83
C SER A 67 -3.23 -1.79 7.74
N ARG A 68 -4.48 -1.84 8.19
CA ARG A 68 -5.01 -2.91 9.06
C ARG A 68 -5.81 -3.98 8.32
N ILE A 69 -6.01 -3.81 7.02
CA ILE A 69 -6.61 -4.87 6.20
C ILE A 69 -5.72 -6.10 6.32
N LYS A 70 -6.34 -7.25 6.59
CA LYS A 70 -5.63 -8.52 6.79
C LYS A 70 -4.57 -8.74 5.72
N PRO A 71 -3.30 -8.88 6.10
CA PRO A 71 -2.22 -9.05 5.14
C PRO A 71 -2.24 -10.49 4.58
N GLU A 72 -2.10 -10.59 3.27
CA GLU A 72 -1.87 -11.86 2.58
C GLU A 72 -0.71 -11.68 1.61
N ILE A 73 0.18 -12.66 1.55
CA ILE A 73 1.32 -12.65 0.63
C ILE A 73 1.57 -14.06 0.11
N THR A 74 1.70 -14.19 -1.19
CA THR A 74 1.97 -15.46 -1.88
C THR A 74 3.08 -15.27 -2.88
N CYS A 75 3.79 -16.38 -3.17
CA CYS A 75 4.82 -16.44 -4.20
C CYS A 75 4.51 -17.63 -5.13
N PHE A 76 4.60 -17.38 -6.42
CA PHE A 76 4.57 -18.40 -7.45
C PHE A 76 5.67 -18.10 -8.48
N GLU A 77 6.67 -18.97 -8.57
CA GLU A 77 7.87 -18.73 -9.38
C GLU A 77 8.54 -17.38 -9.05
N THR A 78 8.56 -16.45 -10.02
CA THR A 78 9.12 -15.10 -9.87
C THR A 78 8.06 -14.04 -9.52
N TRP A 79 6.83 -14.45 -9.26
CA TRP A 79 5.71 -13.56 -8.98
C TRP A 79 5.40 -13.52 -7.49
N ILE A 80 5.32 -12.33 -6.92
CA ILE A 80 4.81 -12.11 -5.57
C ILE A 80 3.49 -11.35 -5.67
N THR A 81 2.43 -11.89 -5.09
CA THR A 81 1.16 -11.18 -4.93
C THR A 81 0.92 -10.90 -3.47
N ALA A 82 0.66 -9.64 -3.12
CA ALA A 82 0.41 -9.22 -1.76
C ALA A 82 -0.85 -8.35 -1.68
N TYR A 83 -1.68 -8.62 -0.67
CA TYR A 83 -2.94 -7.93 -0.42
C TYR A 83 -2.95 -7.26 0.95
N GLY A 84 -3.84 -6.26 1.09
CA GLY A 84 -4.13 -5.61 2.35
C GLY A 84 -3.01 -4.73 2.86
N GLY A 85 -2.83 -4.73 4.18
CA GLY A 85 -1.90 -3.86 4.88
C GLY A 85 -0.45 -4.35 4.92
N VAL A 86 -0.02 -5.23 4.00
CA VAL A 86 1.35 -5.75 3.97
C VAL A 86 2.37 -4.61 3.85
N GLY A 87 3.34 -4.58 4.78
CA GLY A 87 4.42 -3.60 4.76
C GLY A 87 5.41 -3.84 3.63
N THR A 88 5.92 -2.78 3.02
CA THR A 88 6.88 -2.84 1.90
C THR A 88 8.13 -3.65 2.26
N GLY A 89 8.74 -3.39 3.42
CA GLY A 89 9.89 -4.15 3.90
C GLY A 89 9.58 -5.61 4.24
N THR A 90 8.32 -5.94 4.56
CA THR A 90 7.89 -7.35 4.75
C THR A 90 7.91 -8.09 3.43
N VAL A 91 7.45 -7.45 2.35
CA VAL A 91 7.48 -8.03 0.99
C VAL A 91 8.93 -8.22 0.53
N ALA A 92 9.81 -7.24 0.78
CA ALA A 92 11.24 -7.36 0.44
C ALA A 92 11.89 -8.56 1.15
N ARG A 93 11.66 -8.74 2.45
CA ARG A 93 12.16 -9.92 3.19
C ARG A 93 11.53 -11.23 2.73
N PHE A 94 10.27 -11.19 2.29
CA PHE A 94 9.61 -12.36 1.73
C PHE A 94 10.21 -12.73 0.36
N ALA A 95 10.53 -11.75 -0.49
CA ALA A 95 11.23 -11.95 -1.76
C ALA A 95 12.61 -12.61 -1.53
N GLN A 96 13.41 -12.07 -0.59
CA GLN A 96 14.71 -12.61 -0.22
C GLN A 96 14.63 -14.09 0.23
N LYS A 97 13.64 -14.45 1.06
CA LYS A 97 13.43 -15.84 1.50
C LYS A 97 13.06 -16.80 0.36
N ASN A 98 12.50 -16.29 -0.72
CA ASN A 98 12.18 -17.04 -1.93
C ASN A 98 13.27 -16.91 -3.01
N SER A 99 14.47 -16.37 -2.67
CA SER A 99 15.56 -16.15 -3.63
C SER A 99 15.17 -15.30 -4.82
N LEU A 100 14.36 -14.26 -4.59
CA LEU A 100 13.91 -13.31 -5.61
C LEU A 100 14.59 -11.96 -5.42
N THR A 101 15.26 -11.47 -6.46
CA THR A 101 16.00 -10.19 -6.53
C THR A 101 15.20 -9.14 -7.30
N GLY A 102 15.50 -7.86 -7.07
CA GLY A 102 14.90 -6.70 -7.72
C GLY A 102 14.03 -5.86 -6.79
N PHE A 103 13.85 -6.30 -5.52
CA PHE A 103 13.05 -5.56 -4.53
C PHE A 103 13.82 -5.27 -3.23
N GLU A 104 15.14 -5.39 -3.21
CA GLU A 104 16.04 -5.15 -2.06
C GLU A 104 15.92 -3.71 -1.54
N TRP A 105 15.85 -2.76 -2.46
CA TRP A 105 15.74 -1.33 -2.19
C TRP A 105 14.53 -0.96 -1.32
N ALA A 106 13.51 -1.79 -1.33
CA ALA A 106 12.25 -1.55 -0.61
C ALA A 106 12.30 -1.92 0.87
N VAL A 107 13.39 -2.55 1.35
CA VAL A 107 13.50 -3.01 2.74
C VAL A 107 13.41 -1.88 3.76
N GLY A 108 13.94 -0.70 3.42
CA GLY A 108 13.93 0.52 4.24
C GLY A 108 12.73 1.45 3.98
N ILE A 109 11.91 1.18 2.97
CA ILE A 109 10.78 2.05 2.64
C ILE A 109 9.64 1.84 3.65
N PRO A 110 9.25 2.89 4.40
CA PRO A 110 8.17 2.78 5.38
C PRO A 110 6.80 2.75 4.69
N GLY A 111 5.82 2.13 5.35
CA GLY A 111 4.44 2.07 4.87
C GLY A 111 4.04 0.74 4.24
N THR A 112 2.90 0.72 3.56
CA THR A 112 2.33 -0.47 2.92
C THR A 112 2.72 -0.58 1.46
N LEU A 113 2.75 -1.81 0.92
CA LEU A 113 3.01 -2.04 -0.51
C LEU A 113 1.98 -1.32 -1.40
N CYS A 114 0.68 -1.34 -1.02
CA CYS A 114 -0.35 -0.61 -1.75
C CYS A 114 -0.09 0.91 -1.76
N GLY A 115 0.39 1.48 -0.64
CA GLY A 115 0.79 2.89 -0.57
C GLY A 115 2.02 3.19 -1.41
N ALA A 116 2.99 2.28 -1.46
CA ALA A 116 4.16 2.41 -2.31
C ALA A 116 3.78 2.36 -3.81
N ALA A 117 2.87 1.45 -4.19
CA ALA A 117 2.35 1.39 -5.56
C ALA A 117 1.53 2.64 -5.93
N PHE A 118 0.72 3.17 -5.00
CA PHE A 118 -0.06 4.39 -5.20
C PHE A 118 0.79 5.58 -5.65
N MET A 119 1.95 5.77 -5.07
CA MET A 119 2.80 6.92 -5.35
C MET A 119 4.07 6.59 -6.14
N ASN A 120 4.16 5.41 -6.75
CA ASN A 120 5.38 4.96 -7.43
C ASN A 120 6.63 5.18 -6.56
N ALA A 121 6.58 4.72 -5.32
CA ALA A 121 7.66 4.92 -4.35
C ALA A 121 9.01 4.48 -4.90
N ASN A 122 10.07 5.17 -4.51
CA ASN A 122 11.42 4.93 -4.98
C ASN A 122 12.44 4.94 -3.83
N GLY A 123 13.59 4.35 -4.09
CA GLY A 123 14.74 4.33 -3.18
C GLY A 123 15.93 3.65 -3.84
N TYR A 124 17.14 4.04 -3.47
CA TYR A 124 18.38 3.40 -3.91
C TYR A 124 18.49 3.20 -5.42
N GLY A 125 17.97 4.17 -6.21
CA GLY A 125 18.02 4.14 -7.67
C GLY A 125 16.96 3.27 -8.36
N SER A 126 16.07 2.63 -7.60
CA SER A 126 14.94 1.85 -8.13
C SER A 126 13.59 2.42 -7.69
N LYS A 127 12.50 1.92 -8.25
CA LYS A 127 11.14 2.39 -7.99
C LYS A 127 10.09 1.31 -8.30
N MET A 128 8.87 1.49 -7.79
CA MET A 128 7.77 0.53 -7.94
C MET A 128 7.49 0.17 -9.40
N ARG A 129 7.50 1.13 -10.31
CA ARG A 129 7.28 0.89 -11.76
C ARG A 129 8.20 -0.15 -12.38
N ASN A 130 9.35 -0.45 -11.76
CA ASN A 130 10.31 -1.40 -12.29
C ASN A 130 9.94 -2.85 -11.99
N VAL A 131 9.04 -3.08 -11.03
CA VAL A 131 8.70 -4.41 -10.52
C VAL A 131 7.20 -4.69 -10.45
N VAL A 132 6.35 -3.66 -10.50
CA VAL A 132 4.89 -3.86 -10.49
C VAL A 132 4.42 -4.37 -11.84
N GLU A 133 3.62 -5.42 -11.82
CA GLU A 133 2.97 -6.03 -12.99
C GLU A 133 1.48 -5.73 -13.03
N GLU A 134 0.79 -5.94 -11.90
CA GLU A 134 -0.64 -5.72 -11.77
C GLU A 134 -0.95 -5.03 -10.43
N VAL A 135 -1.98 -4.20 -10.43
CA VAL A 135 -2.55 -3.60 -9.23
C VAL A 135 -4.04 -3.91 -9.16
N TYR A 136 -4.46 -4.43 -8.02
CA TYR A 136 -5.85 -4.75 -7.72
C TYR A 136 -6.48 -3.60 -6.94
N ALA A 137 -7.54 -3.03 -7.47
CA ALA A 137 -8.22 -1.88 -6.88
C ALA A 137 -9.74 -2.01 -6.95
N VAL A 138 -10.42 -1.22 -6.13
CA VAL A 138 -11.87 -1.05 -6.19
C VAL A 138 -12.17 0.43 -6.42
N SER A 139 -13.23 0.72 -7.18
CA SER A 139 -13.69 2.10 -7.39
C SER A 139 -14.02 2.79 -6.06
N ILE A 140 -13.90 4.12 -6.02
CA ILE A 140 -14.10 4.91 -4.79
C ILE A 140 -15.52 4.77 -4.19
N ASP A 141 -16.50 4.38 -5.00
CA ASP A 141 -17.87 4.07 -4.58
C ASP A 141 -18.06 2.62 -4.11
N GLY A 142 -17.04 1.77 -4.27
CA GLY A 142 -17.07 0.36 -3.88
C GLY A 142 -17.84 -0.55 -4.83
N GLU A 143 -18.19 -0.11 -6.04
CA GLU A 143 -19.06 -0.86 -6.95
C GLU A 143 -18.29 -1.73 -7.96
N ILE A 144 -17.09 -1.31 -8.39
CA ILE A 144 -16.35 -1.94 -9.48
C ILE A 144 -15.00 -2.43 -8.98
N ASP A 145 -14.79 -3.73 -9.03
CA ASP A 145 -13.48 -4.37 -8.85
C ASP A 145 -12.67 -4.25 -10.15
N LYS A 146 -11.41 -3.84 -10.06
CA LYS A 146 -10.55 -3.54 -11.20
C LYS A 146 -9.19 -4.17 -11.06
N VAL A 147 -8.62 -4.57 -12.19
CA VAL A 147 -7.20 -4.96 -12.30
C VAL A 147 -6.55 -4.01 -13.29
N TYR A 148 -5.50 -3.35 -12.87
CA TYR A 148 -4.69 -2.46 -13.68
C TYR A 148 -3.41 -3.19 -14.07
N GLY A 149 -3.18 -3.37 -15.37
CA GLY A 149 -1.90 -3.82 -15.90
C GLY A 149 -0.87 -2.70 -15.92
N TRP A 150 0.39 -3.03 -16.18
CA TRP A 150 1.49 -2.07 -16.11
C TRP A 150 1.24 -0.79 -16.94
N ASP A 151 0.72 -0.91 -18.15
CA ASP A 151 0.43 0.22 -19.05
C ASP A 151 -0.66 1.15 -18.51
N ASP A 152 -1.61 0.59 -17.75
CA ASP A 152 -2.74 1.36 -17.18
C ASP A 152 -2.34 2.17 -15.94
N LEU A 153 -1.19 1.88 -15.33
CA LEU A 153 -0.74 2.53 -14.09
C LEU A 153 -0.29 3.97 -14.31
N HIS A 154 0.09 4.33 -15.52
CA HIS A 154 0.56 5.67 -15.92
C HIS A 154 1.58 6.25 -14.94
N TYR A 155 2.54 5.43 -14.49
CA TYR A 155 3.53 5.81 -13.49
C TYR A 155 4.41 6.98 -13.94
N GLY A 156 4.30 8.09 -13.22
CA GLY A 156 5.16 9.27 -13.28
C GLY A 156 6.18 9.32 -12.15
N GLU A 157 6.78 10.49 -11.95
CA GLU A 157 7.61 10.75 -10.78
C GLU A 157 6.72 11.03 -9.57
N SER A 158 6.73 10.12 -8.59
CA SER A 158 5.84 10.14 -7.42
C SER A 158 4.35 10.26 -7.79
N ASP A 159 3.94 9.66 -8.92
CA ASP A 159 2.60 9.75 -9.48
C ASP A 159 2.12 8.44 -10.07
N SER A 160 0.80 8.22 -10.05
CA SER A 160 0.11 7.10 -10.67
C SER A 160 -1.33 7.46 -11.04
N VAL A 161 -1.98 6.63 -11.86
CA VAL A 161 -3.39 6.77 -12.22
C VAL A 161 -4.31 6.89 -11.00
N PHE A 162 -3.97 6.26 -9.89
CA PHE A 162 -4.78 6.26 -8.67
C PHE A 162 -4.88 7.61 -7.98
N MET A 163 -3.90 8.50 -8.18
CA MET A 163 -3.96 9.89 -7.70
C MET A 163 -5.02 10.73 -8.44
N HIS A 164 -5.43 10.28 -9.62
CA HIS A 164 -6.31 11.02 -10.52
C HIS A 164 -7.72 10.41 -10.61
N ASN A 165 -7.85 9.10 -10.46
CA ASN A 165 -9.15 8.42 -10.57
C ASN A 165 -9.80 8.09 -9.22
N GLY A 166 -9.03 8.14 -8.11
CA GLY A 166 -9.51 7.89 -6.76
C GLY A 166 -9.75 6.42 -6.42
N ASP A 167 -9.41 5.49 -7.30
CA ASP A 167 -9.59 4.06 -7.03
C ASP A 167 -8.70 3.59 -5.87
N VAL A 168 -9.22 2.67 -5.07
CA VAL A 168 -8.64 2.23 -3.81
C VAL A 168 -7.87 0.93 -4.01
N ILE A 169 -6.55 0.99 -3.90
CA ILE A 169 -5.68 -0.19 -4.04
C ILE A 169 -5.84 -1.09 -2.80
N TYR A 170 -6.08 -2.39 -3.03
CA TYR A 170 -6.10 -3.41 -1.98
C TYR A 170 -5.12 -4.55 -2.21
N GLY A 171 -4.45 -4.61 -3.38
CA GLY A 171 -3.44 -5.63 -3.68
C GLY A 171 -2.50 -5.21 -4.80
N VAL A 172 -1.31 -5.81 -4.82
CA VAL A 172 -0.26 -5.57 -5.81
C VAL A 172 0.42 -6.88 -6.16
N LYS A 173 0.67 -7.10 -7.44
CA LYS A 173 1.48 -8.19 -7.98
C LYS A 173 2.79 -7.66 -8.52
N LEU A 174 3.87 -8.24 -8.06
CA LEU A 174 5.23 -7.92 -8.46
C LEU A 174 5.80 -9.02 -9.36
N HIS A 175 6.58 -8.64 -10.35
CA HIS A 175 7.42 -9.55 -11.12
C HIS A 175 8.89 -9.28 -10.78
N LEU A 176 9.55 -10.29 -10.24
CA LEU A 176 10.94 -10.24 -9.80
C LEU A 176 11.78 -11.21 -10.62
N ALA A 177 13.06 -11.35 -10.30
CA ALA A 177 13.95 -12.31 -10.94
C ALA A 177 14.53 -13.29 -9.90
N MET A 178 14.93 -14.47 -10.36
CA MET A 178 15.66 -15.41 -9.51
C MET A 178 17.05 -14.82 -9.18
N GLY A 179 17.43 -14.92 -7.93
CA GLY A 179 18.69 -14.38 -7.42
C GLY A 179 19.33 -15.27 -6.34
N ASP A 180 20.49 -14.86 -5.85
CA ASP A 180 21.20 -15.49 -4.75
C ASP A 180 20.74 -14.89 -3.42
N SER A 181 20.13 -15.68 -2.55
CA SER A 181 19.53 -15.23 -1.28
C SER A 181 20.53 -14.52 -0.37
N GLU A 182 21.81 -14.93 -0.34
CA GLU A 182 22.82 -14.30 0.50
C GLU A 182 23.26 -12.94 -0.06
N LYS A 183 23.36 -12.81 -1.39
CA LYS A 183 23.66 -11.53 -2.05
C LYS A 183 22.50 -10.54 -1.85
N ILE A 184 21.26 -11.00 -2.05
CA ILE A 184 20.05 -10.20 -1.80
C ILE A 184 20.04 -9.70 -0.36
N LYS A 185 20.34 -10.57 0.60
CA LYS A 185 20.41 -10.20 2.01
C LYS A 185 21.49 -9.17 2.29
N ALA A 186 22.69 -9.35 1.74
CA ALA A 186 23.79 -8.41 1.91
C ALA A 186 23.44 -6.99 1.38
N GLU A 187 22.78 -6.91 0.22
CA GLU A 187 22.30 -5.65 -0.36
C GLU A 187 21.22 -5.00 0.52
N MET A 188 20.26 -5.79 1.03
CA MET A 188 19.25 -5.28 1.96
C MET A 188 19.84 -4.74 3.25
N ASP A 189 20.86 -5.42 3.80
CA ASP A 189 21.55 -5.01 5.02
C ASP A 189 22.30 -3.67 4.79
N ASP A 190 22.92 -3.48 3.62
CA ASP A 190 23.55 -2.22 3.22
C ASP A 190 22.53 -1.07 3.12
N HIS A 191 21.40 -1.31 2.47
CA HIS A 191 20.32 -0.33 2.37
C HIS A 191 19.70 0.07 3.72
N GLN A 192 19.76 -0.81 4.74
CA GLN A 192 19.24 -0.50 6.08
C GLN A 192 20.23 0.32 6.93
N GLN A 193 21.51 0.34 6.57
CA GLN A 193 22.56 1.07 7.29
C GLN A 193 22.82 2.47 6.74
N SER A 194 22.31 2.75 5.53
CA SER A 194 22.43 4.04 4.82
C SER A 194 21.31 5.00 5.19
#